data_8c1f27d80b544199fe43470e89e66ba7
#
_entry.id   8c1f27d80b544199fe43470e89e66ba7
#
_cell.length_a   1.000
_cell.length_b   1.000
_cell.length_c   1.000
_cell.angle_alpha   90.00
_cell.angle_beta   90.00
_cell.angle_gamma   90.00
#
_symmetry.space_group_name_H-M   'P 1'
#
loop_
_entity.id
_entity.type
_entity.pdbx_description
1 polymer ?
#
loop_
_entity_poly.entity_id
_entity_poly.type
_entity_poly.pdbx_seq_one_letter_code
_entity_poly.pdbx_strand_id
1 'polypeptide(L)'
;VESTQASGEVFRQADTSQAQQELETQARLLEQAVELLDHTVPVKKGMLSFLAGRKPVTWEEYQRQGQEAPALLEQAREILRLGKQVTDSEAQAQRLEAQLETLKPWMTLDLPLDAKGTGSTRVFLGSFPQALEEGALKAQLAQRLPQVSGMEAEVLSCQAQQTCVFLVCLRQDAAQVEEALRSMGFTYPAVTSPLPPAQQAKALEEEIRGTRKEREDALGKIAGLAPK
;
A
#
# COMPACT_ATOMS: atom_id res chain seq x y z
N VAL A 1 28.67 -34.87 -60.31
CA VAL A 1 28.23 -35.38 -59.00
C VAL A 1 29.14 -34.88 -57.85
N GLU A 2 30.25 -34.19 -58.17
CA GLU A 2 31.20 -33.70 -57.14
C GLU A 2 30.98 -32.24 -56.69
N SER A 3 30.04 -31.52 -57.28
CA SER A 3 29.79 -30.12 -56.88
C SER A 3 28.78 -29.95 -55.73
N THR A 4 28.12 -31.01 -55.25
CA THR A 4 27.08 -30.91 -54.24
C THR A 4 27.60 -31.09 -52.79
N GLN A 5 28.84 -31.59 -52.62
CA GLN A 5 29.45 -31.80 -51.31
C GLN A 5 30.19 -30.57 -50.76
N ALA A 6 30.65 -29.67 -51.64
CA ALA A 6 31.38 -28.46 -51.23
C ALA A 6 30.46 -27.34 -50.71
N SER A 7 29.16 -27.37 -51.00
CA SER A 7 28.25 -26.34 -50.49
C SER A 7 27.68 -26.64 -49.10
N GLY A 8 27.83 -27.86 -48.58
CA GLY A 8 27.33 -28.25 -47.26
C GLY A 8 28.16 -27.75 -46.06
N GLU A 9 29.43 -27.42 -46.30
CA GLU A 9 30.33 -26.93 -45.23
C GLU A 9 30.34 -25.41 -45.05
N VAL A 10 29.83 -24.69 -46.03
CA VAL A 10 29.89 -23.21 -46.05
C VAL A 10 28.68 -22.58 -45.29
N PHE A 11 27.57 -23.28 -45.14
CA PHE A 11 26.39 -22.80 -44.41
C PHE A 11 26.25 -23.57 -43.11
N ARG A 12 27.01 -23.17 -42.06
CA ARG A 12 26.65 -23.50 -40.69
C ARG A 12 25.43 -22.67 -40.31
N GLN A 13 24.36 -23.34 -39.98
CA GLN A 13 23.19 -22.73 -39.39
C GLN A 13 23.67 -22.06 -38.09
N ALA A 14 23.76 -20.71 -38.09
CA ALA A 14 24.10 -19.99 -36.90
C ALA A 14 22.98 -20.22 -35.88
N ASP A 15 23.33 -20.59 -34.66
CA ASP A 15 22.35 -20.66 -33.57
C ASP A 15 21.89 -19.27 -33.23
N THR A 16 20.72 -18.91 -33.76
CA THR A 16 20.09 -17.60 -33.56
C THR A 16 19.09 -17.62 -32.38
N SER A 17 18.94 -18.75 -31.68
CA SER A 17 17.95 -18.92 -30.63
C SER A 17 18.12 -17.92 -29.49
N GLN A 18 19.35 -17.65 -29.09
CA GLN A 18 19.65 -16.69 -28.02
C GLN A 18 19.36 -15.23 -28.45
N ALA A 19 19.74 -14.87 -29.69
CA ALA A 19 19.44 -13.55 -30.24
C ALA A 19 17.93 -13.34 -30.41
N GLN A 20 17.21 -14.37 -30.83
CA GLN A 20 15.75 -14.31 -30.95
C GLN A 20 15.08 -14.12 -29.58
N GLN A 21 15.49 -14.86 -28.54
CA GLN A 21 14.97 -14.69 -27.18
C GLN A 21 15.23 -13.29 -26.63
N GLU A 22 16.41 -12.71 -26.91
CA GLU A 22 16.76 -11.36 -26.50
C GLU A 22 15.85 -10.33 -27.18
N LEU A 23 15.64 -10.43 -28.49
CA LEU A 23 14.74 -9.55 -29.24
C LEU A 23 13.26 -9.68 -28.77
N GLU A 24 12.79 -10.89 -28.50
CA GLU A 24 11.46 -11.11 -27.94
C GLU A 24 11.31 -10.47 -26.55
N THR A 25 12.33 -10.53 -25.71
CA THR A 25 12.35 -9.90 -24.39
C THR A 25 12.30 -8.37 -24.52
N GLN A 26 13.08 -7.81 -25.44
CA GLN A 26 13.06 -6.37 -25.72
C GLN A 26 11.71 -5.90 -26.27
N ALA A 27 11.10 -6.67 -27.19
CA ALA A 27 9.80 -6.37 -27.73
C ALA A 27 8.71 -6.34 -26.62
N ARG A 28 8.70 -7.34 -25.74
CA ARG A 28 7.76 -7.38 -24.60
C ARG A 28 7.93 -6.20 -23.64
N LEU A 29 9.18 -5.80 -23.37
CA LEU A 29 9.47 -4.64 -22.54
C LEU A 29 8.90 -3.35 -23.14
N LEU A 30 9.06 -3.16 -24.47
CA LEU A 30 8.48 -2.01 -25.18
C LEU A 30 6.96 -2.06 -25.19
N GLU A 31 6.35 -3.22 -25.42
CA GLU A 31 4.89 -3.41 -25.38
C GLU A 31 4.32 -3.04 -24.01
N GLN A 32 4.93 -3.51 -22.92
CA GLN A 32 4.52 -3.18 -21.55
C GLN A 32 4.64 -1.68 -21.26
N ALA A 33 5.71 -1.03 -21.73
CA ALA A 33 5.88 0.40 -21.55
C ALA A 33 4.83 1.22 -22.33
N VAL A 34 4.48 0.80 -23.55
CA VAL A 34 3.43 1.42 -24.35
C VAL A 34 2.07 1.24 -23.69
N GLU A 35 1.75 0.04 -23.21
CA GLU A 35 0.50 -0.23 -22.49
C GLU A 35 0.37 0.67 -21.25
N LEU A 36 1.44 0.80 -20.48
CA LEU A 36 1.47 1.69 -19.31
C LEU A 36 1.25 3.15 -19.70
N LEU A 37 1.86 3.62 -20.80
CA LEU A 37 1.67 4.97 -21.31
C LEU A 37 0.22 5.20 -21.79
N ASP A 38 -0.36 4.28 -22.51
CA ASP A 38 -1.75 4.38 -22.99
C ASP A 38 -2.73 4.45 -21.81
N HIS A 39 -2.46 3.78 -20.70
CA HIS A 39 -3.25 3.88 -19.47
C HIS A 39 -3.03 5.19 -18.70
N THR A 40 -1.80 5.67 -18.64
CA THR A 40 -1.41 6.83 -17.82
C THR A 40 -1.69 8.15 -18.53
N VAL A 41 -1.42 8.20 -19.82
CA VAL A 41 -1.55 9.37 -20.67
C VAL A 41 -2.42 9.00 -21.90
N PRO A 42 -3.75 8.89 -21.72
CA PRO A 42 -4.60 8.49 -22.83
C PRO A 42 -4.54 9.51 -23.98
N VAL A 43 -3.86 9.15 -25.05
CA VAL A 43 -3.86 9.93 -26.29
C VAL A 43 -5.26 9.83 -26.88
N LYS A 44 -5.89 10.96 -27.18
CA LYS A 44 -7.17 10.97 -27.94
C LYS A 44 -6.94 10.39 -29.33
N LYS A 45 -6.95 9.07 -29.43
CA LYS A 45 -6.96 8.38 -30.73
C LYS A 45 -8.27 8.78 -31.42
N GLY A 46 -8.21 9.38 -32.62
CA GLY A 46 -9.42 9.72 -33.38
C GLY A 46 -10.30 8.49 -33.55
N MET A 47 -11.61 8.66 -33.51
CA MET A 47 -12.62 7.57 -33.55
C MET A 47 -12.43 6.57 -34.71
N LEU A 48 -11.64 6.93 -35.74
CA LEU A 48 -11.32 6.10 -36.91
C LEU A 48 -9.89 5.56 -36.93
N SER A 49 -9.11 5.75 -35.87
CA SER A 49 -7.69 5.32 -35.83
C SER A 49 -7.53 3.80 -35.99
N PHE A 50 -8.53 3.02 -35.58
CA PHE A 50 -8.56 1.56 -35.76
C PHE A 50 -8.72 1.11 -37.24
N LEU A 51 -9.21 1.99 -38.12
CA LEU A 51 -9.36 1.73 -39.56
C LEU A 51 -8.08 2.06 -40.36
N ALA A 52 -7.12 2.74 -39.74
CA ALA A 52 -5.92 3.25 -40.42
C ALA A 52 -4.94 2.14 -40.87
N GLY A 53 -5.14 0.88 -40.45
CA GLY A 53 -4.27 -0.24 -40.83
C GLY A 53 -2.83 -0.07 -40.32
N ARG A 54 -1.94 -0.94 -40.78
CA ARG A 54 -0.47 -0.83 -40.48
C ARG A 54 0.11 0.26 -41.38
N LYS A 55 0.79 1.25 -40.78
CA LYS A 55 1.54 2.25 -41.54
C LYS A 55 2.67 1.58 -42.30
N PRO A 56 2.83 1.83 -43.60
CA PRO A 56 4.01 1.39 -44.32
C PRO A 56 5.24 2.11 -43.78
N VAL A 57 6.31 1.37 -43.47
CA VAL A 57 7.58 1.90 -43.00
C VAL A 57 8.58 1.82 -44.16
N THR A 58 9.27 2.91 -44.46
CA THR A 58 10.34 2.91 -45.48
C THR A 58 11.58 2.22 -44.91
N TRP A 59 12.50 1.78 -45.82
CA TRP A 59 13.76 1.17 -45.41
C TRP A 59 14.65 2.13 -44.61
N GLU A 60 14.64 3.40 -44.92
CA GLU A 60 15.38 4.45 -44.22
C GLU A 60 14.80 4.65 -42.80
N GLU A 61 13.51 4.67 -42.64
CA GLU A 61 12.85 4.75 -41.33
C GLU A 61 13.16 3.52 -40.48
N TYR A 62 13.14 2.32 -41.06
CA TYR A 62 13.50 1.08 -40.39
C TYR A 62 14.94 1.10 -39.88
N GLN A 63 15.91 1.54 -40.70
CA GLN A 63 17.30 1.66 -40.29
C GLN A 63 17.50 2.70 -39.17
N ARG A 64 16.84 3.85 -39.28
CA ARG A 64 16.86 4.88 -38.24
C ARG A 64 16.30 4.38 -36.91
N GLN A 65 15.17 3.69 -36.92
CA GLN A 65 14.56 3.10 -35.73
C GLN A 65 15.47 2.06 -35.10
N GLY A 66 16.20 1.26 -35.89
CA GLY A 66 17.18 0.32 -35.37
C GLY A 66 18.34 0.99 -34.63
N GLN A 67 18.75 2.17 -35.06
CA GLN A 67 19.78 2.96 -34.37
C GLN A 67 19.26 3.62 -33.09
N GLU A 68 17.96 3.97 -33.03
CA GLU A 68 17.30 4.57 -31.88
C GLU A 68 16.86 3.51 -30.82
N ALA A 69 16.82 2.23 -31.20
CA ALA A 69 16.34 1.15 -30.35
C ALA A 69 16.95 1.10 -28.94
N PRO A 70 18.27 1.28 -28.73
CA PRO A 70 18.84 1.27 -27.39
C PRO A 70 18.29 2.39 -26.50
N ALA A 71 18.10 3.60 -27.06
CA ALA A 71 17.54 4.74 -26.33
C ALA A 71 16.06 4.50 -25.96
N LEU A 72 15.29 3.93 -26.89
CA LEU A 72 13.89 3.57 -26.65
C LEU A 72 13.76 2.48 -25.55
N LEU A 73 14.67 1.51 -25.52
CA LEU A 73 14.69 0.48 -24.48
C LEU A 73 15.00 1.08 -23.09
N GLU A 74 15.91 2.04 -23.01
CA GLU A 74 16.18 2.74 -21.74
C GLU A 74 14.95 3.57 -21.29
N GLN A 75 14.29 4.26 -22.21
CA GLN A 75 13.05 4.99 -21.92
C GLN A 75 11.95 4.02 -21.44
N ALA A 76 11.79 2.87 -22.09
CA ALA A 76 10.83 1.85 -21.69
C ALA A 76 11.11 1.33 -20.28
N ARG A 77 12.38 1.04 -19.95
CA ARG A 77 12.76 0.63 -18.59
C ARG A 77 12.44 1.70 -17.55
N GLU A 78 12.70 2.97 -17.86
CA GLU A 78 12.40 4.07 -16.95
C GLU A 78 10.90 4.24 -16.76
N ILE A 79 10.09 4.14 -17.83
CA ILE A 79 8.62 4.18 -17.75
C ILE A 79 8.10 3.05 -16.84
N LEU A 80 8.58 1.82 -17.02
CA LEU A 80 8.17 0.68 -16.21
C LEU A 80 8.62 0.83 -14.75
N ARG A 81 9.82 1.35 -14.50
CA ARG A 81 10.31 1.67 -13.16
C ARG A 81 9.42 2.69 -12.46
N LEU A 82 9.05 3.77 -13.15
CA LEU A 82 8.14 4.79 -12.63
C LEU A 82 6.73 4.23 -12.42
N GLY A 83 6.25 3.39 -13.32
CA GLY A 83 4.96 2.70 -13.17
C GLY A 83 4.91 1.83 -11.92
N LYS A 84 5.99 1.10 -11.63
CA LYS A 84 6.12 0.35 -10.37
C LYS A 84 6.10 1.29 -9.16
N GLN A 85 6.81 2.42 -9.22
CA GLN A 85 6.80 3.42 -8.15
C GLN A 85 5.39 3.96 -7.88
N VAL A 86 4.60 4.23 -8.93
CA VAL A 86 3.19 4.65 -8.81
C VAL A 86 2.38 3.61 -8.05
N THR A 87 2.48 2.33 -8.43
CA THR A 87 1.76 1.24 -7.79
C THR A 87 2.17 1.03 -6.32
N ASP A 88 3.48 1.08 -6.05
CA ASP A 88 4.03 0.92 -4.70
C ASP A 88 3.58 2.09 -3.79
N SER A 89 3.63 3.33 -4.29
CA SER A 89 3.17 4.51 -3.55
C SER A 89 1.66 4.47 -3.29
N GLU A 90 0.85 3.98 -4.22
CA GLU A 90 -0.59 3.82 -4.04
C GLU A 90 -0.91 2.78 -2.97
N ALA A 91 -0.26 1.62 -3.01
CA ALA A 91 -0.40 0.58 -2.00
C ALA A 91 0.05 1.06 -0.61
N GLN A 92 1.12 1.86 -0.54
CA GLN A 92 1.60 2.45 0.71
C GLN A 92 0.59 3.45 1.26
N ALA A 93 0.06 4.36 0.44
CA ALA A 93 -0.96 5.32 0.85
C ALA A 93 -2.20 4.62 1.41
N GLN A 94 -2.70 3.58 0.74
CA GLN A 94 -3.84 2.79 1.22
C GLN A 94 -3.57 2.12 2.58
N ARG A 95 -2.35 1.61 2.80
CA ARG A 95 -1.96 1.02 4.11
C ARG A 95 -1.96 2.06 5.22
N LEU A 96 -1.40 3.24 4.95
CA LEU A 96 -1.36 4.34 5.91
C LEU A 96 -2.76 4.87 6.22
N GLU A 97 -3.63 4.98 5.22
CA GLU A 97 -5.04 5.35 5.39
C GLU A 97 -5.79 4.33 6.25
N ALA A 98 -5.57 3.02 6.01
CA ALA A 98 -6.16 1.98 6.85
C ALA A 98 -5.68 2.08 8.31
N GLN A 99 -4.40 2.41 8.54
CA GLN A 99 -3.88 2.65 9.88
C GLN A 99 -4.52 3.89 10.52
N LEU A 100 -4.70 4.97 9.77
CA LEU A 100 -5.37 6.19 10.23
C LEU A 100 -6.82 5.90 10.65
N GLU A 101 -7.55 5.10 9.87
CA GLU A 101 -8.92 4.68 10.23
C GLU A 101 -8.96 3.92 11.56
N THR A 102 -7.97 3.07 11.85
CA THR A 102 -7.91 2.34 13.13
C THR A 102 -7.67 3.23 14.34
N LEU A 103 -7.12 4.43 14.13
CA LEU A 103 -6.89 5.40 15.21
C LEU A 103 -8.12 6.26 15.54
N LYS A 104 -9.08 6.39 14.61
CA LYS A 104 -10.26 7.26 14.80
C LYS A 104 -11.01 7.03 16.12
N PRO A 105 -11.26 5.80 16.56
CA PRO A 105 -11.97 5.56 17.81
C PRO A 105 -11.20 6.03 19.06
N TRP A 106 -9.90 6.29 18.93
CA TRP A 106 -8.99 6.62 20.03
C TRP A 106 -8.59 8.10 20.07
N MET A 107 -9.12 8.94 19.19
CA MET A 107 -8.66 10.32 19.00
C MET A 107 -8.83 11.23 20.24
N THR A 108 -9.71 10.88 21.16
CA THR A 108 -9.92 11.60 22.43
C THR A 108 -8.88 11.24 23.50
N LEU A 109 -8.09 10.20 23.28
CA LEU A 109 -7.10 9.72 24.25
C LEU A 109 -5.81 10.54 24.18
N ASP A 110 -5.40 11.13 25.31
CA ASP A 110 -4.14 11.88 25.42
C ASP A 110 -2.93 11.01 25.78
N LEU A 111 -3.12 9.69 25.94
CA LEU A 111 -2.08 8.72 26.27
C LEU A 111 -1.72 7.87 25.05
N PRO A 112 -0.47 7.37 25.00
CA PRO A 112 -0.10 6.35 24.01
C PRO A 112 -0.93 5.08 24.16
N LEU A 113 -1.23 4.40 23.03
CA LEU A 113 -2.01 3.14 23.04
C LEU A 113 -1.26 1.97 23.70
N ASP A 114 0.03 2.09 23.92
CA ASP A 114 0.85 1.13 24.67
C ASP A 114 1.02 1.48 26.15
N ALA A 115 0.30 2.50 26.66
CA ALA A 115 0.38 2.93 28.06
C ALA A 115 -0.01 1.79 29.01
N LYS A 116 0.88 1.49 29.97
CA LYS A 116 0.70 0.38 30.92
C LYS A 116 0.34 0.83 32.35
N GLY A 117 0.29 2.14 32.57
CA GLY A 117 0.09 2.73 33.88
C GLY A 117 1.40 3.11 34.57
N THR A 118 1.38 3.20 35.89
CA THR A 118 2.48 3.66 36.73
C THR A 118 3.00 2.53 37.66
N GLY A 119 3.83 2.85 38.62
CA GLY A 119 4.28 1.92 39.66
C GLY A 119 3.12 1.35 40.50
N SER A 120 2.08 2.15 40.77
CA SER A 120 0.91 1.79 41.59
C SER A 120 -0.38 1.51 40.80
N THR A 121 -0.46 1.88 39.54
CA THR A 121 -1.63 1.71 38.69
C THR A 121 -1.36 0.83 37.48
N ARG A 122 -2.43 0.21 36.96
CA ARG A 122 -2.47 -0.49 35.68
C ARG A 122 -3.50 0.16 34.79
N VAL A 123 -3.14 0.38 33.51
CA VAL A 123 -4.02 0.87 32.46
C VAL A 123 -4.39 -0.27 31.53
N PHE A 124 -5.65 -0.34 31.14
CA PHE A 124 -6.20 -1.19 30.10
C PHE A 124 -6.81 -0.32 29.01
N LEU A 125 -6.26 -0.43 27.82
CA LEU A 125 -6.79 0.17 26.61
C LEU A 125 -7.25 -0.93 25.70
N GLY A 126 -8.47 -0.87 25.21
CA GLY A 126 -9.02 -1.93 24.36
C GLY A 126 -10.46 -1.68 23.97
N SER A 127 -11.07 -2.66 23.36
CA SER A 127 -12.44 -2.56 22.89
C SER A 127 -13.29 -3.80 23.22
N PHE A 128 -14.61 -3.56 23.31
CA PHE A 128 -15.63 -4.59 23.40
C PHE A 128 -16.34 -4.74 22.04
N PRO A 129 -16.77 -5.97 21.65
CA PRO A 129 -17.43 -6.23 20.36
C PRO A 129 -18.94 -5.90 20.39
N GLN A 130 -19.35 -4.93 21.17
CA GLN A 130 -20.74 -4.50 21.32
C GLN A 130 -20.80 -3.02 21.69
N ALA A 131 -21.95 -2.38 21.47
CA ALA A 131 -22.20 -1.03 21.96
C ALA A 131 -22.42 -1.08 23.48
N LEU A 132 -21.58 -0.36 24.22
CA LEU A 132 -21.67 -0.20 25.67
C LEU A 132 -21.57 1.28 26.02
N GLU A 133 -22.61 1.82 26.62
CA GLU A 133 -22.55 3.15 27.21
C GLU A 133 -21.74 3.11 28.52
N GLU A 134 -21.13 4.21 28.89
CA GLU A 134 -20.24 4.31 30.04
C GLU A 134 -20.93 3.87 31.36
N GLY A 135 -22.17 4.26 31.57
CA GLY A 135 -22.96 3.85 32.76
C GLY A 135 -23.19 2.34 32.80
N ALA A 136 -23.46 1.72 31.64
CA ALA A 136 -23.66 0.27 31.54
C ALA A 136 -22.36 -0.49 31.79
N LEU A 137 -21.23 0.02 31.24
CA LEU A 137 -19.91 -0.54 31.48
C LEU A 137 -19.53 -0.50 32.95
N LYS A 138 -19.67 0.66 33.60
CA LYS A 138 -19.38 0.82 35.04
C LYS A 138 -20.25 -0.09 35.90
N ALA A 139 -21.52 -0.22 35.59
CA ALA A 139 -22.45 -1.12 36.32
C ALA A 139 -22.04 -2.60 36.16
N GLN A 140 -21.70 -3.04 34.97
CA GLN A 140 -21.25 -4.41 34.73
C GLN A 140 -19.91 -4.71 35.43
N LEU A 141 -18.97 -3.77 35.44
CA LEU A 141 -17.71 -3.91 36.16
C LEU A 141 -17.92 -3.96 37.65
N ALA A 142 -18.72 -3.06 38.23
CA ALA A 142 -19.05 -3.06 39.66
C ALA A 142 -19.74 -4.38 40.13
N GLN A 143 -20.61 -4.96 39.29
CA GLN A 143 -21.25 -6.24 39.57
C GLN A 143 -20.26 -7.40 39.59
N ARG A 144 -19.25 -7.41 38.72
CA ARG A 144 -18.24 -8.49 38.62
C ARG A 144 -17.12 -8.32 39.64
N LEU A 145 -16.82 -7.10 40.03
CA LEU A 145 -15.67 -6.71 40.84
C LEU A 145 -16.10 -5.90 42.08
N PRO A 146 -17.00 -6.39 42.91
CA PRO A 146 -17.55 -5.63 44.04
C PRO A 146 -16.52 -5.25 45.09
N GLN A 147 -15.36 -5.94 45.13
CA GLN A 147 -14.27 -5.67 46.08
C GLN A 147 -13.22 -4.67 45.52
N VAL A 148 -13.29 -4.35 44.25
CA VAL A 148 -12.31 -3.41 43.61
C VAL A 148 -12.89 -1.99 43.72
N SER A 149 -12.28 -1.17 44.59
CA SER A 149 -12.74 0.21 44.83
C SER A 149 -11.94 1.27 44.08
N GLY A 150 -10.72 0.94 43.67
CA GLY A 150 -9.79 1.87 43.00
C GLY A 150 -9.75 1.66 41.49
N MET A 151 -10.90 1.74 40.82
CA MET A 151 -11.02 1.55 39.37
C MET A 151 -11.87 2.68 38.75
N GLU A 152 -11.40 3.22 37.62
CA GLU A 152 -12.15 4.16 36.78
C GLU A 152 -12.15 3.68 35.34
N ALA A 153 -13.28 3.83 34.66
CA ALA A 153 -13.47 3.45 33.27
C ALA A 153 -14.13 4.58 32.49
N GLU A 154 -13.63 4.85 31.30
CA GLU A 154 -14.13 5.86 30.38
C GLU A 154 -14.38 5.22 29.01
N VAL A 155 -15.50 5.56 28.37
CA VAL A 155 -15.81 5.18 27.00
C VAL A 155 -15.30 6.27 26.07
N LEU A 156 -14.24 5.95 25.31
CA LEU A 156 -13.61 6.87 24.35
C LEU A 156 -14.42 6.99 23.05
N SER A 157 -15.02 5.89 22.62
CA SER A 157 -15.93 5.86 21.48
C SER A 157 -16.89 4.68 21.59
N CYS A 158 -18.14 4.89 21.16
CA CYS A 158 -19.18 3.85 21.15
C CYS A 158 -19.80 3.79 19.76
N GLN A 159 -19.67 2.65 19.10
CA GLN A 159 -20.28 2.33 17.81
C GLN A 159 -21.08 1.04 17.93
N ALA A 160 -21.97 0.76 16.97
CA ALA A 160 -22.88 -0.39 17.02
C ALA A 160 -22.19 -1.76 17.27
N GLN A 161 -20.96 -1.92 16.80
CA GLN A 161 -20.21 -3.19 16.89
C GLN A 161 -18.88 -3.07 17.65
N GLN A 162 -18.58 -1.90 18.21
CA GLN A 162 -17.33 -1.67 18.92
C GLN A 162 -17.46 -0.52 19.92
N THR A 163 -17.02 -0.75 21.14
CA THR A 163 -16.83 0.31 22.15
C THR A 163 -15.39 0.32 22.59
N CYS A 164 -14.69 1.42 22.32
CA CYS A 164 -13.30 1.63 22.78
C CYS A 164 -13.29 2.25 24.15
N VAL A 165 -12.48 1.72 25.04
CA VAL A 165 -12.47 2.12 26.45
C VAL A 165 -11.04 2.32 26.96
N PHE A 166 -10.93 3.26 27.88
CA PHE A 166 -9.81 3.44 28.79
C PHE A 166 -10.24 2.99 30.17
N LEU A 167 -9.45 2.17 30.84
CA LEU A 167 -9.67 1.77 32.21
C LEU A 167 -8.36 1.84 32.99
N VAL A 168 -8.44 2.36 34.20
CA VAL A 168 -7.33 2.38 35.13
C VAL A 168 -7.75 1.75 36.46
N CYS A 169 -6.88 0.93 37.05
CA CYS A 169 -7.08 0.35 38.37
C CYS A 169 -5.77 0.32 39.16
N LEU A 170 -5.89 0.00 40.44
CA LEU A 170 -4.70 -0.26 41.28
C LEU A 170 -4.00 -1.53 40.76
N ARG A 171 -2.67 -1.54 40.81
CA ARG A 171 -1.88 -2.66 40.28
C ARG A 171 -2.16 -3.98 41.03
N GLN A 172 -2.49 -3.92 42.33
CA GLN A 172 -2.85 -5.08 43.11
C GLN A 172 -4.10 -5.79 42.56
N ASP A 173 -5.04 -5.04 41.97
CA ASP A 173 -6.32 -5.55 41.47
C ASP A 173 -6.29 -5.90 39.98
N ALA A 174 -5.14 -5.61 39.31
CA ALA A 174 -5.00 -5.71 37.86
C ALA A 174 -5.35 -7.10 37.29
N ALA A 175 -4.96 -8.18 37.98
CA ALA A 175 -5.24 -9.54 37.53
C ALA A 175 -6.74 -9.86 37.52
N GLN A 176 -7.46 -9.44 38.55
CA GLN A 176 -8.92 -9.66 38.66
C GLN A 176 -9.67 -8.81 37.61
N VAL A 177 -9.23 -7.57 37.42
CA VAL A 177 -9.79 -6.67 36.41
C VAL A 177 -9.57 -7.22 35.01
N GLU A 178 -8.37 -7.71 34.70
CA GLU A 178 -8.07 -8.30 33.39
C GLU A 178 -8.93 -9.54 33.11
N GLU A 179 -9.14 -10.40 34.08
CA GLU A 179 -10.00 -11.58 33.96
C GLU A 179 -11.47 -11.18 33.71
N ALA A 180 -11.98 -10.19 34.46
CA ALA A 180 -13.31 -9.66 34.26
C ALA A 180 -13.49 -9.05 32.86
N LEU A 181 -12.53 -8.26 32.40
CA LEU A 181 -12.52 -7.67 31.06
C LEU A 181 -12.53 -8.76 29.97
N ARG A 182 -11.69 -9.79 30.10
CA ARG A 182 -11.68 -10.93 29.17
C ARG A 182 -13.02 -11.66 29.12
N SER A 183 -13.66 -11.86 30.28
CA SER A 183 -14.97 -12.51 30.35
C SER A 183 -16.08 -11.71 29.65
N MET A 184 -15.87 -10.40 29.48
CA MET A 184 -16.76 -9.50 28.74
C MET A 184 -16.42 -9.38 27.24
N GLY A 185 -15.39 -10.09 26.76
CA GLY A 185 -14.96 -10.04 25.36
C GLY A 185 -14.02 -8.88 25.03
N PHE A 186 -13.33 -8.33 26.04
CA PHE A 186 -12.35 -7.27 25.83
C PHE A 186 -11.16 -7.73 24.99
N THR A 187 -10.74 -6.88 24.05
CA THR A 187 -9.59 -7.10 23.18
C THR A 187 -8.69 -5.87 23.19
N TYR A 188 -7.38 -6.10 23.21
CA TYR A 188 -6.39 -5.03 23.11
C TYR A 188 -6.33 -4.44 21.68
N PRO A 189 -5.91 -3.16 21.52
CA PRO A 189 -5.76 -2.55 20.20
C PRO A 189 -4.76 -3.36 19.35
N ALA A 190 -5.07 -3.53 18.07
CA ALA A 190 -4.16 -4.17 17.11
C ALA A 190 -2.96 -3.28 16.78
N VAL A 191 -3.12 -1.96 16.92
CA VAL A 191 -2.07 -0.95 16.67
C VAL A 191 -1.59 -0.41 18.00
N THR A 192 -0.29 -0.47 18.24
CA THR A 192 0.37 0.14 19.39
C THR A 192 1.32 1.23 18.90
N SER A 193 1.38 2.36 19.61
CA SER A 193 2.25 3.47 19.30
C SER A 193 2.73 4.14 20.59
N PRO A 194 3.97 4.59 20.64
CA PRO A 194 4.49 5.38 21.77
C PRO A 194 3.96 6.83 21.76
N LEU A 195 3.24 7.22 20.72
CA LEU A 195 2.64 8.54 20.58
C LEU A 195 1.14 8.48 20.90
N PRO A 196 0.56 9.53 21.48
CA PRO A 196 -0.88 9.69 21.58
C PRO A 196 -1.55 9.61 20.19
N PRO A 197 -2.77 9.05 20.08
CA PRO A 197 -3.44 8.83 18.80
C PRO A 197 -3.54 10.07 17.90
N ALA A 198 -3.83 11.24 18.49
CA ALA A 198 -3.90 12.50 17.75
C ALA A 198 -2.56 12.93 17.13
N GLN A 199 -1.43 12.64 17.80
CA GLN A 199 -0.10 12.94 17.26
C GLN A 199 0.30 11.90 16.20
N GLN A 200 -0.01 10.64 16.43
CA GLN A 200 0.22 9.59 15.45
C GLN A 200 -0.59 9.82 14.17
N ALA A 201 -1.86 10.25 14.29
CA ALA A 201 -2.72 10.57 13.15
C ALA A 201 -2.10 11.67 12.29
N LYS A 202 -1.59 12.74 12.90
CA LYS A 202 -0.90 13.83 12.17
C LYS A 202 0.33 13.33 11.43
N ALA A 203 1.14 12.49 12.06
CA ALA A 203 2.31 11.91 11.41
C ALA A 203 1.93 11.05 10.19
N LEU A 204 0.89 10.20 10.34
CA LEU A 204 0.36 9.40 9.23
C LEU A 204 -0.21 10.27 8.10
N GLU A 205 -0.92 11.35 8.41
CA GLU A 205 -1.45 12.28 7.40
C GLU A 205 -0.32 12.96 6.60
N GLU A 206 0.78 13.33 7.26
CA GLU A 206 1.95 13.89 6.59
C GLU A 206 2.63 12.86 5.69
N GLU A 207 2.76 11.61 6.15
CA GLU A 207 3.33 10.52 5.36
C GLU A 207 2.45 10.19 4.15
N ILE A 208 1.12 10.12 4.32
CA ILE A 208 0.16 9.94 3.21
C ILE A 208 0.32 11.06 2.17
N ARG A 209 0.45 12.30 2.62
CA ARG A 209 0.65 13.45 1.73
C ARG A 209 1.95 13.35 0.94
N GLY A 210 3.04 12.94 1.61
CA GLY A 210 4.34 12.69 0.99
C GLY A 210 4.25 11.61 -0.09
N THR A 211 3.68 10.47 0.26
CA THR A 211 3.51 9.31 -0.64
C THR A 211 2.63 9.64 -1.85
N ARG A 212 1.54 10.40 -1.66
CA ARG A 212 0.69 10.86 -2.75
C ARG A 212 1.44 11.81 -3.70
N LYS A 213 2.27 12.71 -3.15
CA LYS A 213 3.12 13.60 -3.95
C LYS A 213 4.14 12.82 -4.76
N GLU A 214 4.81 11.83 -4.17
CA GLU A 214 5.73 10.95 -4.90
C GLU A 214 5.06 10.24 -6.08
N ARG A 215 3.81 9.79 -5.89
CA ARG A 215 2.98 9.21 -6.94
C ARG A 215 2.71 10.22 -8.06
N GLU A 216 2.31 11.45 -7.72
CA GLU A 216 2.04 12.52 -8.71
C GLU A 216 3.31 12.89 -9.49
N ASP A 217 4.44 13.00 -8.82
CA ASP A 217 5.74 13.30 -9.45
C ASP A 217 6.14 12.17 -10.42
N ALA A 218 5.92 10.91 -10.04
CA ALA A 218 6.17 9.77 -10.93
C ALA A 218 5.26 9.77 -12.16
N LEU A 219 3.95 10.04 -11.99
CA LEU A 219 3.00 10.20 -13.10
C LEU A 219 3.38 11.35 -14.04
N GLY A 220 3.80 12.49 -13.48
CA GLY A 220 4.28 13.63 -14.25
C GLY A 220 5.51 13.30 -15.10
N LYS A 221 6.46 12.52 -14.55
CA LYS A 221 7.63 12.04 -15.29
C LYS A 221 7.23 11.08 -16.42
N ILE A 222 6.32 10.16 -16.17
CA ILE A 222 5.78 9.25 -17.20
C ILE A 222 5.15 10.07 -18.35
N ALA A 223 4.33 11.06 -18.01
CA ALA A 223 3.70 11.93 -18.99
C ALA A 223 4.74 12.74 -19.82
N GLY A 224 5.86 13.15 -19.19
CA GLY A 224 6.95 13.82 -19.87
C GLY A 224 7.75 12.93 -20.84
N LEU A 225 7.73 11.62 -20.63
CA LEU A 225 8.35 10.61 -21.50
C LEU A 225 7.43 10.15 -22.64
N ALA A 226 6.14 10.51 -22.61
CA ALA A 226 5.23 10.18 -23.69
C ALA A 226 5.63 10.88 -25.00
N PRO A 227 5.57 10.20 -26.15
CA PRO A 227 5.86 10.82 -27.43
C PRO A 227 4.84 11.93 -27.70
N LYS A 228 5.33 13.08 -28.19
CA LYS A 228 4.51 14.25 -28.54
C LYS A 228 3.80 14.06 -29.86
#